data_d0d769f40fd4ba16d029d9e32356270a
#
_entry.id   d0d769f40fd4ba16d029d9e32356270a
#
_cell.length_a   1.000
_cell.length_b   1.000
_cell.length_c   1.000
_cell.angle_alpha   90.00
_cell.angle_beta   90.00
_cell.angle_gamma   90.00
#
_symmetry.space_group_name_H-M   'P 1'
#
loop_
_entity.id
_entity.type
_entity.pdbx_description
1 polymer ?
#
loop_
_entity_poly.entity_id
_entity_poly.type
_entity_poly.pdbx_seq_one_letter_code
_entity_poly.pdbx_strand_id
1 'polypeptide(L)'
;TKPIKPRFVRALLHCAFLAAPMLTLMLTIGAYQLDQHYRVIKSFKVQTQFVEKVGVMIVGTFDKQRNCEFVSVTGRASDGDVAGITFMDRRPDEPLFSRPLGPQKFGPWYVEGEEGEGITLHAVHRCHFLWPHYEEIGNFVVGQQ
;
A
#
# COMPACT_ATOMS: atom_id res chain seq x y z
N THR A 1 54.10 3.70 22.46
CA THR A 1 52.63 3.76 22.38
C THR A 1 52.10 4.23 23.71
N LYS A 2 51.53 5.48 23.77
CA LYS A 2 50.92 5.99 25.00
C LYS A 2 49.66 5.24 25.33
N PRO A 3 49.47 4.73 26.57
CA PRO A 3 48.25 4.05 26.98
C PRO A 3 47.06 5.01 26.95
N ILE A 4 45.97 4.62 26.31
CA ILE A 4 44.72 5.38 26.28
C ILE A 4 44.15 5.44 27.70
N LYS A 5 43.88 6.65 28.21
CA LYS A 5 43.36 6.81 29.57
C LYS A 5 41.99 6.12 29.72
N PRO A 6 41.74 5.29 30.76
CA PRO A 6 40.51 4.50 30.92
C PRO A 6 39.25 5.37 30.99
N ARG A 7 39.33 6.63 31.40
CA ARG A 7 38.24 7.59 31.39
C ARG A 7 37.76 7.94 29.97
N PHE A 8 38.66 8.05 29.02
CA PHE A 8 38.34 8.34 27.62
C PHE A 8 37.56 7.16 26.96
N VAL A 9 38.01 5.92 27.23
CA VAL A 9 37.35 4.71 26.73
C VAL A 9 35.93 4.59 27.29
N ARG A 10 35.72 4.88 28.60
CA ARG A 10 34.38 4.88 29.20
C ARG A 10 33.46 5.92 28.58
N ALA A 11 33.94 7.16 28.37
CA ALA A 11 33.16 8.20 27.74
C ALA A 11 32.73 7.81 26.29
N LEU A 12 33.64 7.23 25.55
CA LEU A 12 33.39 6.75 24.18
C LEU A 12 32.35 5.64 24.14
N LEU A 13 32.42 4.69 25.08
CA LEU A 13 31.44 3.62 25.23
C LEU A 13 30.04 4.15 25.60
N HIS A 14 29.95 5.13 26.48
CA HIS A 14 28.65 5.76 26.82
C HIS A 14 28.06 6.52 25.63
N CYS A 15 28.88 7.28 24.90
CA CYS A 15 28.44 7.95 23.68
C CYS A 15 27.97 6.96 22.61
N ALA A 16 28.70 5.87 22.39
CA ALA A 16 28.32 4.82 21.46
C ALA A 16 27.03 4.11 21.87
N PHE A 17 26.86 3.83 23.18
CA PHE A 17 25.65 3.18 23.70
C PHE A 17 24.41 4.07 23.54
N LEU A 18 24.51 5.39 23.69
CA LEU A 18 23.42 6.33 23.45
C LEU A 18 23.19 6.63 21.98
N ALA A 19 24.25 6.67 21.18
CA ALA A 19 24.16 6.97 19.74
C ALA A 19 23.61 5.80 18.91
N ALA A 20 23.90 4.56 19.29
CA ALA A 20 23.48 3.38 18.56
C ALA A 20 21.94 3.26 18.39
N PRO A 21 21.11 3.39 19.44
CA PRO A 21 19.66 3.31 19.28
C PRO A 21 19.09 4.48 18.46
N MET A 22 19.67 5.67 18.57
CA MET A 22 19.25 6.82 17.77
C MET A 22 19.57 6.63 16.29
N LEU A 23 20.75 6.11 15.98
CA LEU A 23 21.14 5.79 14.61
C LEU A 23 20.24 4.68 14.01
N THR A 24 19.95 3.64 14.79
CA THR A 24 19.06 2.55 14.37
C THR A 24 17.66 3.09 14.06
N LEU A 25 17.11 3.94 14.93
CA LEU A 25 15.82 4.57 14.74
C LEU A 25 15.79 5.41 13.45
N MET A 26 16.79 6.25 13.24
CA MET A 26 16.92 7.09 12.05
C MET A 26 17.00 6.25 10.76
N LEU A 27 17.79 5.17 10.78
CA LEU A 27 17.90 4.25 9.64
C LEU A 27 16.57 3.52 9.36
N THR A 28 15.87 3.11 10.41
CA THR A 28 14.56 2.44 10.27
C THR A 28 13.51 3.38 9.68
N ILE A 29 13.43 4.61 10.20
CA ILE A 29 12.52 5.63 9.65
C ILE A 29 12.88 5.96 8.20
N GLY A 30 14.16 6.13 7.90
CA GLY A 30 14.61 6.39 6.53
C GLY A 30 14.27 5.25 5.57
N ALA A 31 14.48 4.01 5.98
CA ALA A 31 14.11 2.83 5.20
C ALA A 31 12.60 2.73 4.97
N TYR A 32 11.80 3.00 6.01
CA TYR A 32 10.34 3.04 5.90
C TYR A 32 9.87 4.11 4.91
N GLN A 33 10.36 5.34 5.02
CA GLN A 33 10.01 6.43 4.12
C GLN A 33 10.39 6.13 2.67
N LEU A 34 11.56 5.54 2.47
CA LEU A 34 12.03 5.13 1.15
C LEU A 34 11.13 4.04 0.56
N ASP A 35 10.75 3.04 1.36
CA ASP A 35 9.86 1.96 0.90
C ASP A 35 8.48 2.50 0.51
N GLN A 36 7.89 3.41 1.31
CA GLN A 36 6.60 4.03 1.01
C GLN A 36 6.64 4.93 -0.25
N HIS A 37 7.80 5.42 -0.63
CA HIS A 37 7.95 6.24 -1.83
C HIS A 37 7.83 5.43 -3.13
N TYR A 38 8.24 4.16 -3.12
CA TYR A 38 8.21 3.30 -4.30
C TYR A 38 6.88 2.57 -4.42
N ARG A 39 6.02 3.02 -5.33
CA ARG A 39 4.70 2.43 -5.59
C ARG A 39 4.80 0.97 -6.04
N VAL A 40 3.87 0.16 -5.56
CA VAL A 40 3.67 -1.23 -6.01
C VAL A 40 2.80 -1.27 -7.25
N ILE A 41 1.79 -0.40 -7.32
CA ILE A 41 0.85 -0.30 -8.44
C ILE A 41 0.99 1.06 -9.12
N LYS A 42 1.08 1.04 -10.44
CA LYS A 42 1.04 2.23 -11.29
C LYS A 42 -0.05 2.12 -12.34
N SER A 43 -0.40 3.26 -12.92
CA SER A 43 -1.31 3.34 -14.07
C SER A 43 -2.65 2.63 -13.84
N PHE A 44 -3.19 2.70 -12.61
CA PHE A 44 -4.51 2.18 -12.31
C PHE A 44 -5.56 2.97 -13.10
N LYS A 45 -6.36 2.26 -13.91
CA LYS A 45 -7.40 2.86 -14.75
C LYS A 45 -8.64 1.99 -14.72
N VAL A 46 -9.75 2.59 -14.33
CA VAL A 46 -11.08 2.00 -14.53
C VAL A 46 -11.45 2.21 -16.00
N GLN A 47 -11.74 1.12 -16.71
CA GLN A 47 -12.09 1.16 -18.13
C GLN A 47 -13.60 1.09 -18.36
N THR A 48 -14.30 0.35 -17.49
CA THR A 48 -15.74 0.15 -17.61
C THR A 48 -16.36 0.15 -16.23
N GLN A 49 -17.49 0.82 -16.10
CA GLN A 49 -18.32 0.84 -14.90
C GLN A 49 -19.73 0.34 -15.27
N PHE A 50 -20.28 -0.52 -14.41
CA PHE A 50 -21.68 -0.93 -14.48
C PHE A 50 -22.35 -0.52 -13.18
N VAL A 51 -23.14 0.55 -13.23
CA VAL A 51 -23.82 1.10 -12.04
C VAL A 51 -24.99 0.20 -11.67
N GLU A 52 -25.06 -0.16 -10.40
CA GLU A 52 -26.15 -0.87 -9.76
C GLU A 52 -26.82 0.05 -8.71
N LYS A 53 -27.93 -0.42 -8.09
CA LYS A 53 -28.71 0.41 -7.16
C LYS A 53 -27.94 0.90 -5.93
N VAL A 54 -26.92 0.16 -5.49
CA VAL A 54 -26.20 0.40 -4.23
C VAL A 54 -24.68 0.36 -4.41
N GLY A 55 -24.20 0.39 -5.67
CA GLY A 55 -22.78 0.31 -5.95
C GLY A 55 -22.47 0.25 -7.43
N VAL A 56 -21.22 -0.02 -7.73
CA VAL A 56 -20.70 -0.07 -9.10
C VAL A 56 -19.79 -1.27 -9.29
N MET A 57 -19.96 -1.98 -10.37
CA MET A 57 -18.98 -2.96 -10.82
C MET A 57 -17.94 -2.27 -11.69
N ILE A 58 -16.68 -2.40 -11.34
CA ILE A 58 -15.56 -1.82 -12.06
C ILE A 58 -14.67 -2.91 -12.68
N VAL A 59 -14.21 -2.62 -13.89
CA VAL A 59 -13.22 -3.42 -14.63
C VAL A 59 -12.16 -2.47 -15.16
N GLY A 60 -10.92 -2.88 -15.12
CA GLY A 60 -9.86 -2.01 -15.60
C GLY A 60 -8.49 -2.68 -15.69
N THR A 61 -7.48 -1.84 -15.70
CA THR A 61 -6.08 -2.25 -15.80
C THR A 61 -5.21 -1.52 -14.80
N PHE A 62 -4.11 -2.16 -14.42
CA PHE A 62 -3.04 -1.57 -13.64
C PHE A 62 -1.70 -2.19 -14.05
N ASP A 63 -0.61 -1.57 -13.64
CA ASP A 63 0.74 -2.07 -13.86
C ASP A 63 1.43 -2.33 -12.51
N LYS A 64 1.76 -3.61 -12.24
CA LYS A 64 2.43 -4.01 -11.01
C LYS A 64 3.93 -3.88 -11.15
N GLN A 65 4.54 -3.00 -10.35
CA GLN A 65 5.96 -2.65 -10.42
C GLN A 65 6.84 -3.45 -9.46
N ARG A 66 6.28 -3.94 -8.34
CA ARG A 66 7.04 -4.62 -7.29
C ARG A 66 6.43 -5.98 -6.96
N ASN A 67 7.29 -6.96 -6.70
CA ASN A 67 6.84 -8.30 -6.30
C ASN A 67 6.51 -8.35 -4.80
N CYS A 68 5.42 -7.67 -4.44
CA CYS A 68 4.89 -7.65 -3.08
C CYS A 68 3.64 -8.52 -3.01
N GLU A 69 3.41 -9.12 -1.85
CA GLU A 69 2.18 -9.84 -1.55
C GLU A 69 1.01 -8.86 -1.40
N PHE A 70 -0.12 -9.16 -2.04
CA PHE A 70 -1.34 -8.39 -1.86
C PHE A 70 -2.01 -8.77 -0.53
N VAL A 71 -2.36 -7.77 0.27
CA VAL A 71 -3.04 -7.98 1.56
C VAL A 71 -4.51 -7.60 1.46
N SER A 72 -4.80 -6.36 1.05
CA SER A 72 -6.18 -5.88 0.94
C SER A 72 -6.27 -4.65 0.03
N VAL A 73 -7.50 -4.35 -0.40
CA VAL A 73 -7.85 -3.05 -0.96
C VAL A 73 -9.14 -2.57 -0.30
N THR A 74 -9.21 -1.28 -0.04
CA THR A 74 -10.38 -0.62 0.55
C THR A 74 -10.71 0.63 -0.26
N GLY A 75 -12.01 0.91 -0.40
CA GLY A 75 -12.51 2.16 -0.95
C GLY A 75 -12.74 3.18 0.16
N ARG A 76 -12.54 4.45 -0.16
CA ARG A 76 -12.94 5.56 0.68
C ARG A 76 -13.73 6.54 -0.15
N ALA A 77 -14.94 6.80 0.27
CA ALA A 77 -15.83 7.78 -0.33
C ALA A 77 -15.37 9.22 -0.03
N SER A 78 -15.84 10.18 -0.81
CA SER A 78 -15.46 11.59 -0.67
C SER A 78 -15.91 12.22 0.66
N ASP A 79 -16.93 11.69 1.30
CA ASP A 79 -17.40 12.07 2.65
C ASP A 79 -16.58 11.46 3.79
N GLY A 80 -15.66 10.51 3.47
CA GLY A 80 -14.77 9.84 4.39
C GLY A 80 -15.23 8.44 4.80
N ASP A 81 -16.42 8.02 4.40
CA ASP A 81 -16.93 6.68 4.68
C ASP A 81 -16.15 5.59 3.95
N VAL A 82 -16.14 4.41 4.53
CA VAL A 82 -15.45 3.25 3.94
C VAL A 82 -16.41 2.56 2.96
N ALA A 83 -16.03 2.54 1.69
CA ALA A 83 -16.72 1.78 0.66
C ALA A 83 -16.28 0.32 0.67
N GLY A 84 -17.20 -0.61 0.81
CA GLY A 84 -16.94 -2.03 0.72
C GLY A 84 -16.50 -2.43 -0.68
N ILE A 85 -15.53 -3.36 -0.78
CA ILE A 85 -15.08 -3.90 -2.06
C ILE A 85 -15.21 -5.41 -2.04
N THR A 86 -15.93 -5.94 -3.03
CA THR A 86 -16.10 -7.38 -3.24
C THR A 86 -15.47 -7.79 -4.57
N PHE A 87 -14.54 -8.72 -4.53
CA PHE A 87 -13.90 -9.26 -5.73
C PHE A 87 -14.79 -10.33 -6.36
N MET A 88 -15.40 -10.03 -7.49
CA MET A 88 -16.26 -10.95 -8.23
C MET A 88 -15.46 -11.82 -9.22
N ASP A 89 -14.22 -11.48 -9.48
CA ASP A 89 -13.28 -12.21 -10.34
C ASP A 89 -12.58 -13.39 -9.64
N ARG A 90 -12.98 -13.68 -8.39
CA ARG A 90 -12.40 -14.76 -7.57
C ARG A 90 -13.47 -15.67 -6.98
N ARG A 91 -13.07 -16.92 -6.76
CA ARG A 91 -13.85 -17.84 -5.95
C ARG A 91 -13.66 -17.53 -4.46
N PRO A 92 -14.68 -17.70 -3.61
CA PRO A 92 -14.59 -17.43 -2.17
C PRO A 92 -13.50 -18.25 -1.45
N ASP A 93 -13.15 -19.42 -2.00
CA ASP A 93 -12.14 -20.35 -1.49
C ASP A 93 -10.76 -20.15 -2.08
N GLU A 94 -10.62 -19.24 -3.06
CA GLU A 94 -9.35 -18.98 -3.70
C GLU A 94 -8.48 -18.04 -2.82
N PRO A 95 -7.25 -18.46 -2.45
CA PRO A 95 -6.39 -17.64 -1.61
C PRO A 95 -6.03 -16.34 -2.32
N LEU A 96 -5.93 -15.26 -1.53
CA LEU A 96 -5.41 -13.99 -2.00
C LEU A 96 -3.93 -14.17 -2.36
N PHE A 97 -3.62 -14.22 -3.63
CA PHE A 97 -2.23 -14.33 -4.09
C PHE A 97 -1.80 -13.11 -4.90
N SER A 98 -0.51 -12.89 -4.88
CA SER A 98 0.10 -11.80 -5.63
C SER A 98 0.01 -12.07 -7.14
N ARG A 99 -0.50 -11.08 -7.86
CA ARG A 99 -0.43 -11.09 -9.33
C ARG A 99 1.02 -10.92 -9.79
N PRO A 100 1.39 -11.43 -10.98
CA PRO A 100 2.73 -11.24 -11.53
C PRO A 100 3.05 -9.76 -11.80
N LEU A 101 4.33 -9.45 -12.00
CA LEU A 101 4.78 -8.12 -12.41
C LEU A 101 4.27 -7.75 -13.80
N GLY A 102 4.15 -6.45 -14.04
CA GLY A 102 3.76 -5.88 -15.32
C GLY A 102 2.28 -5.58 -15.44
N PRO A 103 1.81 -5.31 -16.68
CA PRO A 103 0.43 -4.93 -16.95
C PRO A 103 -0.56 -6.06 -16.60
N GLN A 104 -1.60 -5.72 -15.85
CA GLN A 104 -2.62 -6.64 -15.39
C GLN A 104 -4.01 -6.08 -15.67
N LYS A 105 -4.98 -6.97 -15.89
CA LYS A 105 -6.41 -6.65 -15.87
C LYS A 105 -6.99 -6.98 -14.50
N PHE A 106 -7.95 -6.21 -14.05
CA PHE A 106 -8.70 -6.48 -12.83
C PHE A 106 -10.19 -6.41 -13.05
N GLY A 107 -10.93 -7.02 -12.16
CA GLY A 107 -12.38 -7.02 -12.12
C GLY A 107 -13.04 -8.18 -12.86
N PRO A 108 -14.36 -8.28 -12.71
CA PRO A 108 -15.20 -7.27 -12.06
C PRO A 108 -14.97 -7.20 -10.53
N TRP A 109 -14.87 -5.97 -10.01
CA TRP A 109 -14.92 -5.69 -8.58
C TRP A 109 -16.19 -4.90 -8.29
N TYR A 110 -16.96 -5.34 -7.32
CA TYR A 110 -18.12 -4.59 -6.83
C TYR A 110 -17.65 -3.63 -5.74
N VAL A 111 -17.94 -2.36 -5.92
CA VAL A 111 -17.61 -1.28 -4.96
C VAL A 111 -18.92 -0.63 -4.53
N GLU A 112 -19.14 -0.59 -3.22
CA GLU A 112 -20.30 0.10 -2.64
C GLU A 112 -20.13 1.62 -2.81
N GLY A 113 -21.20 2.31 -3.21
CA GLY A 113 -21.20 3.77 -3.40
C GLY A 113 -22.41 4.25 -4.16
N GLU A 114 -22.72 5.53 -4.02
CA GLU A 114 -23.84 6.18 -4.70
C GLU A 114 -23.39 6.79 -6.03
N GLU A 115 -24.32 6.93 -6.97
CA GLU A 115 -24.05 7.58 -8.26
C GLU A 115 -23.57 9.02 -8.06
N GLY A 116 -22.48 9.39 -8.72
CA GLY A 116 -21.84 10.69 -8.60
C GLY A 116 -20.83 10.79 -7.45
N GLU A 117 -20.71 9.75 -6.62
CA GLU A 117 -19.77 9.73 -5.51
C GLU A 117 -18.33 9.47 -6.00
N GLY A 118 -17.38 10.24 -5.45
CA GLY A 118 -15.96 10.03 -5.68
C GLY A 118 -15.42 8.95 -4.74
N ILE A 119 -14.80 7.91 -5.28
CA ILE A 119 -14.21 6.84 -4.48
C ILE A 119 -12.70 6.78 -4.75
N THR A 120 -11.92 6.81 -3.66
CA THR A 120 -10.47 6.61 -3.70
C THR A 120 -10.14 5.19 -3.21
N LEU A 121 -9.36 4.47 -3.98
CA LEU A 121 -8.94 3.10 -3.67
C LEU A 121 -7.56 3.10 -3.01
N HIS A 122 -7.46 2.46 -1.86
CA HIS A 122 -6.23 2.26 -1.11
C HIS A 122 -5.89 0.78 -1.06
N ALA A 123 -4.67 0.43 -1.44
CA ALA A 123 -4.17 -0.93 -1.37
C ALA A 123 -3.13 -1.08 -0.27
N VAL A 124 -3.11 -2.25 0.33
CA VAL A 124 -2.11 -2.67 1.30
C VAL A 124 -1.34 -3.85 0.72
N HIS A 125 -0.03 -3.71 0.68
CA HIS A 125 0.89 -4.76 0.22
C HIS A 125 1.91 -5.09 1.30
N ARG A 126 2.41 -6.32 1.29
CA ARG A 126 3.54 -6.75 2.10
C ARG A 126 4.75 -6.96 1.20
N CYS A 127 5.66 -6.00 1.20
CA CYS A 127 6.89 -6.05 0.41
C CYS A 127 8.06 -6.70 1.19
N HIS A 128 7.99 -6.64 2.51
CA HIS A 128 8.90 -7.31 3.44
C HIS A 128 8.21 -7.56 4.79
N PHE A 129 8.90 -8.19 5.74
CA PHE A 129 8.30 -8.66 7.00
C PHE A 129 8.13 -7.58 8.08
N LEU A 130 8.81 -6.41 7.97
CA LEU A 130 8.87 -5.41 9.03
C LEU A 130 7.63 -4.52 9.10
N TRP A 131 7.11 -4.10 7.93
CA TRP A 131 5.93 -3.22 7.84
C TRP A 131 5.15 -3.44 6.53
N PRO A 132 3.86 -3.15 6.54
CA PRO A 132 3.07 -3.11 5.31
C PRO A 132 3.38 -1.84 4.49
N HIS A 133 3.16 -1.93 3.19
CA HIS A 133 3.19 -0.81 2.27
C HIS A 133 1.76 -0.37 1.98
N TYR A 134 1.46 0.90 2.23
CA TYR A 134 0.16 1.52 1.98
C TYR A 134 0.26 2.47 0.80
N GLU A 135 -0.63 2.32 -0.17
CA GLU A 135 -0.66 3.23 -1.31
C GLU A 135 -2.08 3.54 -1.77
N GLU A 136 -2.29 4.76 -2.22
CA GLU A 136 -3.44 5.13 -3.03
C GLU A 136 -3.18 4.65 -4.45
N ILE A 137 -4.01 3.71 -4.94
CA ILE A 137 -3.84 3.12 -6.27
C ILE A 137 -4.59 3.88 -7.35
N GLY A 138 -5.70 4.53 -7.01
CA GLY A 138 -6.48 5.32 -7.95
C GLY A 138 -7.77 5.84 -7.36
N ASN A 139 -8.43 6.69 -8.12
CA ASN A 139 -9.74 7.23 -7.82
C ASN A 139 -10.65 7.17 -9.04
N PHE A 140 -11.94 7.18 -8.82
CA PHE A 140 -12.96 7.25 -9.85
C PHE A 140 -14.26 7.85 -9.27
N VAL A 141 -15.14 8.29 -10.14
CA VAL A 141 -16.48 8.75 -9.77
C VAL A 141 -17.50 7.72 -10.24
N VAL A 142 -18.39 7.30 -9.36
CA VAL A 142 -19.42 6.30 -9.66
C VAL A 142 -20.34 6.82 -10.76
N GLY A 143 -20.47 6.04 -11.84
CA GLY A 143 -21.33 6.39 -12.98
C GLY A 143 -20.73 7.38 -13.99
N GLN A 144 -19.49 7.84 -13.80
CA GLN A 144 -18.77 8.67 -14.78
C GLN A 144 -17.66 7.86 -15.46
N GLN A 145 -17.68 7.83 -16.79
CA GLN A 145 -16.65 7.21 -17.64
C GLN A 145 -15.73 8.26 -18.23
#